data_14f0e33db3fd5f39e8446c70f45e5194
#
_entry.id   14f0e33db3fd5f39e8446c70f45e5194
#
_cell.length_a   1.000
_cell.length_b   1.000
_cell.length_c   1.000
_cell.angle_alpha   90.00
_cell.angle_beta   90.00
_cell.angle_gamma   90.00
#
_symmetry.space_group_name_H-M   'P 1'
#
loop_
_entity.id
_entity.type
_entity.pdbx_description
1 polymer ?
#
loop_
_entity_poly.entity_id
_entity_poly.type
_entity_poly.pdbx_seq_one_letter_code
_entity_poly.pdbx_strand_id
1 'polypeptide(L)'
;MSENGLPRGPSAPTLVQTLRWLVAPIELMESCRRRYGDAFSLTFLGFGSPMVLLSDPEVLRELYSGRPAAAGARNGAASGEHTLPPGRTVSLLPIMGAGSLLLLEGAEHLERRRLMLPPFHGERLRAYETAIREIAVAEVDRWRGGESFAVHERMRAITLEAILRVVFGVTDEGRLTRLRELVPQLMADTSSLSLSFRVLLAQRLGRVSPLEHLGGLREEIDLLLFAEIAERRALGVERDDVLSLLLAARFEDGSAIGDRELRDHLVTLLLAGHETTATALAWTFELLLRNRGALETLLASLEEGDDSYLRAVISESLRLRPVVPLAGRRLGRDLDAGGLHLPAGTDVTPAIWLTHTRPDLYPAPYEFRPERFLDSTPPPFAWIPFGGGVRRCLGAAFAELEMRIVIETVLSRVELSGASRGEERIARRNVTFAPRHGVRVRVLRRRADSRGRAASAIGPTA
;
A
#
# COMPACT_ATOMS: atom_id res chain seq x y z
N MET A 1 9.92 -23.47 -21.63
CA MET A 1 8.53 -23.19 -22.04
C MET A 1 7.69 -24.40 -21.71
N SER A 2 6.45 -24.22 -21.28
CA SER A 2 5.44 -25.29 -21.20
C SER A 2 4.83 -25.56 -22.57
N GLU A 3 3.99 -26.61 -22.70
CA GLU A 3 3.25 -26.92 -23.93
C GLU A 3 2.42 -25.72 -24.45
N ASN A 4 2.02 -24.81 -23.57
CA ASN A 4 1.24 -23.59 -23.89
C ASN A 4 2.11 -22.35 -24.17
N GLY A 5 3.41 -22.49 -24.41
CA GLY A 5 4.31 -21.35 -24.68
C GLY A 5 4.65 -20.47 -23.47
N LEU A 6 4.09 -20.73 -22.29
CA LEU A 6 4.38 -19.96 -21.06
C LEU A 6 5.64 -20.48 -20.34
N PRO A 7 6.27 -19.67 -19.47
CA PRO A 7 7.36 -20.14 -18.60
C PRO A 7 6.95 -21.35 -17.77
N ARG A 8 7.91 -22.27 -17.54
CA ARG A 8 7.66 -23.47 -16.72
C ARG A 8 7.32 -23.10 -15.30
N GLY A 9 6.56 -23.97 -14.61
CA GLY A 9 6.21 -23.83 -13.21
C GLY A 9 6.08 -25.19 -12.52
N PRO A 10 5.67 -25.23 -11.25
CA PRO A 10 5.46 -26.47 -10.51
C PRO A 10 4.43 -27.38 -11.20
N SER A 11 4.76 -28.66 -11.33
CA SER A 11 3.83 -29.70 -11.81
C SER A 11 2.80 -30.14 -10.75
N ALA A 12 2.89 -29.62 -9.53
CA ALA A 12 1.95 -29.92 -8.46
C ALA A 12 0.52 -29.48 -8.84
N PRO A 13 -0.51 -30.23 -8.42
CA PRO A 13 -1.90 -29.86 -8.66
C PRO A 13 -2.23 -28.46 -8.18
N THR A 14 -3.15 -27.76 -8.88
CA THR A 14 -3.59 -26.39 -8.56
C THR A 14 -3.99 -26.21 -7.10
N LEU A 15 -4.66 -27.20 -6.50
CA LEU A 15 -5.01 -27.18 -5.08
C LEU A 15 -3.77 -27.09 -4.18
N VAL A 16 -2.73 -27.86 -4.47
CA VAL A 16 -1.48 -27.87 -3.69
C VAL A 16 -0.76 -26.53 -3.84
N GLN A 17 -0.69 -25.97 -5.04
CA GLN A 17 -0.11 -24.65 -5.27
C GLN A 17 -0.88 -23.57 -4.50
N THR A 18 -2.22 -23.63 -4.53
CA THR A 18 -3.08 -22.69 -3.78
C THR A 18 -2.87 -22.80 -2.27
N LEU A 19 -2.83 -24.00 -1.72
CA LEU A 19 -2.57 -24.21 -0.28
C LEU A 19 -1.18 -23.70 0.12
N ARG A 20 -0.15 -24.00 -0.66
CA ARG A 20 1.20 -23.47 -0.41
C ARG A 20 1.23 -21.94 -0.47
N TRP A 21 0.53 -21.33 -1.42
CA TRP A 21 0.38 -19.89 -1.51
C TRP A 21 -0.33 -19.29 -0.28
N LEU A 22 -1.32 -19.96 0.26
CA LEU A 22 -2.05 -19.49 1.45
C LEU A 22 -1.22 -19.58 2.74
N VAL A 23 -0.39 -20.62 2.87
CA VAL A 23 0.35 -20.93 4.10
C VAL A 23 1.78 -20.39 4.09
N ALA A 24 2.48 -20.49 2.96
CA ALA A 24 3.90 -20.21 2.82
C ALA A 24 4.21 -19.55 1.46
N PRO A 25 3.65 -18.33 1.20
CA PRO A 25 3.79 -17.68 -0.12
C PRO A 25 5.24 -17.35 -0.48
N ILE A 26 6.05 -16.93 0.48
CA ILE A 26 7.45 -16.56 0.26
C ILE A 26 8.27 -17.80 -0.14
N GLU A 27 8.18 -18.88 0.63
CA GLU A 27 8.89 -20.14 0.36
C GLU A 27 8.47 -20.72 -0.99
N LEU A 28 7.18 -20.59 -1.36
CA LEU A 28 6.71 -21.00 -2.68
C LEU A 28 7.40 -20.19 -3.78
N MET A 29 7.36 -18.86 -3.70
CA MET A 29 7.97 -17.97 -4.70
C MET A 29 9.48 -18.20 -4.81
N GLU A 30 10.20 -18.24 -3.70
CA GLU A 30 11.65 -18.43 -3.68
C GLU A 30 12.06 -19.83 -4.18
N SER A 31 11.31 -20.87 -3.81
CA SER A 31 11.57 -22.21 -4.33
C SER A 31 11.35 -22.30 -5.84
N CYS A 32 10.35 -21.60 -6.35
CA CYS A 32 10.10 -21.51 -7.78
C CYS A 32 11.20 -20.73 -8.49
N ARG A 33 11.63 -19.57 -7.98
CA ARG A 33 12.75 -18.81 -8.56
C ARG A 33 14.02 -19.64 -8.64
N ARG A 34 14.39 -20.34 -7.55
CA ARG A 34 15.58 -21.23 -7.56
C ARG A 34 15.51 -22.31 -8.60
N ARG A 35 14.32 -22.82 -8.94
CA ARG A 35 14.14 -23.94 -9.85
C ARG A 35 13.90 -23.53 -11.29
N TYR A 36 13.20 -22.43 -11.53
CA TYR A 36 12.70 -22.02 -12.85
C TYR A 36 13.27 -20.69 -13.33
N GLY A 37 14.01 -19.95 -12.48
CA GLY A 37 14.54 -18.63 -12.80
C GLY A 37 13.57 -17.50 -12.50
N ASP A 38 13.79 -16.34 -13.12
CA ASP A 38 13.11 -15.09 -12.83
C ASP A 38 11.71 -14.97 -13.47
N ALA A 39 11.32 -15.96 -14.29
CA ALA A 39 9.97 -16.07 -14.86
C ALA A 39 9.45 -17.48 -14.69
N PHE A 40 8.31 -17.66 -14.05
CA PHE A 40 7.66 -18.95 -13.86
C PHE A 40 6.15 -18.82 -13.71
N SER A 41 5.42 -19.90 -14.01
CA SER A 41 3.96 -19.93 -13.95
C SER A 41 3.47 -20.62 -12.69
N LEU A 42 2.44 -20.04 -12.03
CA LEU A 42 1.66 -20.65 -10.94
C LEU A 42 0.20 -20.75 -11.34
N THR A 43 -0.47 -21.77 -10.83
CA THR A 43 -1.91 -21.96 -11.01
C THR A 43 -2.62 -21.91 -9.67
N PHE A 44 -3.71 -21.15 -9.59
CA PHE A 44 -4.48 -21.00 -8.37
C PHE A 44 -5.95 -21.33 -8.60
N LEU A 45 -6.59 -21.88 -7.58
CA LEU A 45 -8.04 -22.10 -7.61
C LEU A 45 -8.79 -20.77 -7.72
N GLY A 46 -9.77 -20.72 -8.62
CA GLY A 46 -10.55 -19.50 -8.86
C GLY A 46 -9.93 -18.56 -9.89
N PHE A 47 -8.72 -18.81 -10.38
CA PHE A 47 -8.12 -18.10 -11.50
C PHE A 47 -8.17 -19.02 -12.73
N GLY A 48 -8.83 -18.56 -13.77
CA GLY A 48 -9.10 -19.39 -14.98
C GLY A 48 -7.86 -19.70 -15.83
N SER A 49 -6.75 -19.01 -15.59
CA SER A 49 -5.48 -19.13 -16.34
C SER A 49 -4.27 -19.16 -15.42
N PRO A 50 -3.14 -19.74 -15.85
CA PRO A 50 -1.88 -19.62 -15.14
C PRO A 50 -1.45 -18.16 -15.01
N MET A 51 -0.85 -17.82 -13.89
CA MET A 51 -0.27 -16.51 -13.59
C MET A 51 1.25 -16.60 -13.74
N VAL A 52 1.84 -15.80 -14.61
CA VAL A 52 3.29 -15.74 -14.81
C VAL A 52 3.89 -14.72 -13.85
N LEU A 53 4.72 -15.18 -12.90
CA LEU A 53 5.48 -14.31 -12.02
C LEU A 53 6.76 -13.87 -12.72
N LEU A 54 7.06 -12.56 -12.61
CA LEU A 54 8.20 -11.90 -13.24
C LEU A 54 9.00 -11.14 -12.19
N SER A 55 10.32 -11.34 -12.12
CA SER A 55 11.21 -10.68 -11.16
C SER A 55 12.44 -10.01 -11.79
N ASP A 56 12.62 -10.13 -13.11
CA ASP A 56 13.72 -9.49 -13.81
C ASP A 56 13.42 -8.01 -14.11
N PRO A 57 14.29 -7.04 -13.70
CA PRO A 57 14.05 -5.62 -13.90
C PRO A 57 13.95 -5.19 -15.37
N GLU A 58 14.62 -5.88 -16.30
CA GLU A 58 14.52 -5.57 -17.72
C GLU A 58 13.13 -5.93 -18.26
N VAL A 59 12.64 -7.13 -17.90
CA VAL A 59 11.28 -7.56 -18.24
C VAL A 59 10.24 -6.64 -17.59
N LEU A 60 10.46 -6.25 -16.35
CA LEU A 60 9.58 -5.31 -15.62
C LEU A 60 9.60 -3.91 -16.25
N ARG A 61 10.76 -3.45 -16.75
CA ARG A 61 10.88 -2.19 -17.47
C ARG A 61 9.99 -2.20 -18.72
N GLU A 62 10.05 -3.26 -19.52
CA GLU A 62 9.21 -3.37 -20.71
C GLU A 62 7.73 -3.46 -20.37
N LEU A 63 7.36 -4.24 -19.35
CA LEU A 63 5.98 -4.34 -18.86
C LEU A 63 5.42 -2.99 -18.40
N TYR A 64 6.22 -2.16 -17.72
CA TYR A 64 5.79 -0.88 -17.18
C TYR A 64 5.96 0.31 -18.15
N SER A 65 6.77 0.18 -19.20
CA SER A 65 6.99 1.22 -20.21
C SER A 65 5.90 1.27 -21.28
N GLY A 66 4.95 0.35 -21.26
CA GLY A 66 3.86 0.27 -22.23
C GLY A 66 3.17 1.62 -22.41
N ARG A 67 3.19 2.17 -23.66
CA ARG A 67 2.50 3.43 -23.97
C ARG A 67 1.01 3.25 -23.77
N PRO A 68 0.32 4.22 -23.14
CA PRO A 68 -1.13 4.23 -23.12
C PRO A 68 -1.67 4.21 -24.56
N ALA A 69 -2.79 3.55 -24.77
CA ALA A 69 -3.49 3.63 -26.04
C ALA A 69 -3.87 5.07 -26.41
N ALA A 70 -3.92 5.34 -27.70
CA ALA A 70 -4.43 6.61 -28.20
C ALA A 70 -5.87 6.87 -27.70
N ALA A 71 -6.17 8.11 -27.39
CA ALA A 71 -7.51 8.53 -26.96
C ALA A 71 -8.57 8.03 -27.95
N GLY A 72 -9.53 7.23 -27.49
CA GLY A 72 -10.63 6.69 -28.31
C GLY A 72 -10.79 5.17 -28.31
N ALA A 73 -9.84 4.39 -27.81
CA ALA A 73 -9.99 2.94 -27.68
C ALA A 73 -10.85 2.60 -26.44
N ARG A 74 -12.07 2.11 -26.68
CA ARG A 74 -13.05 1.83 -25.61
C ARG A 74 -12.88 0.48 -24.91
N ASN A 75 -11.99 -0.41 -25.34
CA ASN A 75 -11.74 -1.71 -24.71
C ASN A 75 -10.24 -1.89 -24.49
N GLY A 76 -9.81 -2.09 -23.23
CA GLY A 76 -8.41 -2.20 -22.80
C GLY A 76 -7.58 -3.21 -23.63
N ALA A 77 -8.17 -4.34 -24.02
CA ALA A 77 -7.51 -5.34 -24.87
C ALA A 77 -7.25 -4.85 -26.31
N ALA A 78 -8.12 -3.99 -26.86
CA ALA A 78 -7.97 -3.41 -28.19
C ALA A 78 -6.98 -2.24 -28.24
N SER A 79 -6.65 -1.68 -27.08
CA SER A 79 -5.76 -0.51 -26.92
C SER A 79 -4.28 -0.88 -26.69
N GLY A 80 -3.97 -2.15 -26.48
CA GLY A 80 -2.63 -2.60 -26.08
C GLY A 80 -2.25 -2.25 -24.64
N GLU A 81 -3.16 -1.68 -23.85
CA GLU A 81 -2.93 -1.37 -22.45
C GLU A 81 -3.06 -2.63 -21.56
N HIS A 82 -2.22 -2.73 -20.52
CA HIS A 82 -2.31 -3.82 -19.56
C HIS A 82 -3.40 -3.54 -18.53
N THR A 83 -4.33 -4.48 -18.38
CA THR A 83 -5.49 -4.37 -17.48
C THR A 83 -5.28 -5.15 -16.18
N LEU A 84 -6.25 -5.09 -15.27
CA LEU A 84 -6.25 -5.96 -14.10
C LEU A 84 -6.70 -7.38 -14.47
N PRO A 85 -6.17 -8.43 -13.80
CA PRO A 85 -6.69 -9.78 -13.98
C PRO A 85 -8.17 -9.85 -13.58
N PRO A 86 -9.04 -10.53 -14.34
CA PRO A 86 -10.49 -10.54 -14.14
C PRO A 86 -10.95 -10.93 -12.73
N GLY A 87 -10.23 -11.86 -12.06
CA GLY A 87 -10.57 -12.30 -10.71
C GLY A 87 -10.47 -11.21 -9.63
N ARG A 88 -9.66 -10.18 -9.84
CA ARG A 88 -9.56 -9.03 -8.92
C ARG A 88 -10.76 -8.09 -9.02
N THR A 89 -11.25 -7.84 -10.22
CA THR A 89 -12.41 -6.98 -10.46
C THR A 89 -13.63 -7.50 -9.72
N VAL A 90 -13.89 -8.81 -9.79
CA VAL A 90 -15.06 -9.44 -9.15
C VAL A 90 -15.03 -9.31 -7.61
N SER A 91 -13.86 -9.41 -6.98
CA SER A 91 -13.74 -9.36 -5.51
C SER A 91 -13.77 -7.95 -4.93
N LEU A 92 -13.32 -6.94 -5.67
CA LEU A 92 -13.21 -5.56 -5.18
C LEU A 92 -14.43 -4.71 -5.53
N LEU A 93 -15.09 -4.99 -6.65
CA LEU A 93 -16.23 -4.23 -7.15
C LEU A 93 -17.35 -4.01 -6.11
N PRO A 94 -17.77 -5.03 -5.32
CA PRO A 94 -18.86 -4.84 -4.35
C PRO A 94 -18.53 -3.85 -3.23
N ILE A 95 -17.23 -3.64 -2.95
CA ILE A 95 -16.77 -2.77 -1.84
C ILE A 95 -16.42 -1.39 -2.36
N MET A 96 -15.63 -1.33 -3.42
CA MET A 96 -15.05 -0.09 -3.93
C MET A 96 -15.98 0.69 -4.86
N GLY A 97 -16.91 -0.01 -5.55
CA GLY A 97 -17.76 0.58 -6.59
C GLY A 97 -17.09 0.61 -7.96
N ALA A 98 -17.90 0.75 -9.01
CA ALA A 98 -17.43 0.70 -10.40
C ALA A 98 -16.57 1.91 -10.81
N GLY A 99 -16.75 3.07 -10.18
CA GLY A 99 -15.98 4.28 -10.40
C GLY A 99 -14.60 4.28 -9.70
N SER A 100 -14.26 3.22 -8.96
CA SER A 100 -12.96 3.12 -8.28
C SER A 100 -11.78 3.18 -9.25
N LEU A 101 -10.82 4.06 -8.99
CA LEU A 101 -9.58 4.18 -9.79
C LEU A 101 -8.84 2.84 -9.94
N LEU A 102 -8.96 1.94 -8.96
CA LEU A 102 -8.35 0.60 -9.04
C LEU A 102 -9.02 -0.31 -10.06
N LEU A 103 -10.31 -0.09 -10.36
CA LEU A 103 -11.10 -0.92 -11.25
C LEU A 103 -11.25 -0.33 -12.66
N LEU A 104 -11.07 0.98 -12.81
CA LEU A 104 -11.11 1.65 -14.09
C LEU A 104 -9.94 1.22 -14.98
N GLU A 105 -10.15 1.21 -16.30
CA GLU A 105 -9.18 0.80 -17.30
C GLU A 105 -9.07 1.83 -18.44
N GLY A 106 -7.99 1.75 -19.21
CA GLY A 106 -7.80 2.53 -20.43
C GLY A 106 -7.79 4.04 -20.22
N ALA A 107 -8.40 4.75 -21.15
CA ALA A 107 -8.46 6.21 -21.16
C ALA A 107 -9.20 6.75 -19.91
N GLU A 108 -10.24 6.06 -19.49
CA GLU A 108 -11.00 6.44 -18.30
C GLU A 108 -10.16 6.42 -17.03
N HIS A 109 -9.36 5.36 -16.81
CA HIS A 109 -8.41 5.30 -15.70
C HIS A 109 -7.40 6.46 -15.75
N LEU A 110 -6.85 6.77 -16.93
CA LEU A 110 -5.84 7.83 -17.08
C LEU A 110 -6.41 9.20 -16.77
N GLU A 111 -7.61 9.48 -17.24
CA GLU A 111 -8.30 10.74 -17.00
C GLU A 111 -8.58 10.95 -15.50
N ARG A 112 -9.17 9.96 -14.81
CA ARG A 112 -9.43 10.01 -13.37
C ARG A 112 -8.14 10.09 -12.58
N ARG A 113 -7.12 9.35 -13.00
CA ARG A 113 -5.81 9.43 -12.37
C ARG A 113 -5.21 10.83 -12.45
N ARG A 114 -5.33 11.52 -13.59
CA ARG A 114 -4.86 12.92 -13.74
C ARG A 114 -5.55 13.86 -12.76
N LEU A 115 -6.86 13.70 -12.55
CA LEU A 115 -7.63 14.51 -11.60
C LEU A 115 -7.25 14.22 -10.15
N MET A 116 -6.96 12.97 -9.82
CA MET A 116 -6.66 12.54 -8.45
C MET A 116 -5.19 12.74 -8.06
N LEU A 117 -4.28 12.96 -9.00
CA LEU A 117 -2.83 13.03 -8.73
C LEU A 117 -2.38 14.31 -8.00
N PRO A 118 -2.88 15.53 -8.34
CA PRO A 118 -2.37 16.78 -7.79
C PRO A 118 -2.39 16.87 -6.26
N PRO A 119 -3.41 16.38 -5.53
CA PRO A 119 -3.42 16.40 -4.07
C PRO A 119 -2.24 15.65 -3.41
N PHE A 120 -1.66 14.68 -4.10
CA PHE A 120 -0.61 13.80 -3.55
C PHE A 120 0.80 14.19 -4.00
N HIS A 121 1.00 15.40 -4.57
CA HIS A 121 2.29 15.84 -5.11
C HIS A 121 2.63 17.30 -4.77
N GLY A 122 3.92 17.59 -4.80
CA GLY A 122 4.44 18.97 -4.72
C GLY A 122 4.19 19.67 -3.38
N GLU A 123 3.88 20.96 -3.42
CA GLU A 123 3.70 21.81 -2.23
C GLU A 123 2.51 21.41 -1.36
N ARG A 124 1.48 20.77 -1.95
CA ARG A 124 0.31 20.30 -1.20
C ARG A 124 0.65 19.27 -0.14
N LEU A 125 1.65 18.42 -0.39
CA LEU A 125 2.13 17.48 0.62
C LEU A 125 2.65 18.18 1.88
N ARG A 126 3.27 19.36 1.73
CA ARG A 126 3.77 20.12 2.88
C ARG A 126 2.64 20.64 3.77
N ALA A 127 1.49 20.97 3.18
CA ALA A 127 0.33 21.41 3.96
C ALA A 127 -0.17 20.31 4.92
N TYR A 128 0.07 19.03 4.60
CA TYR A 128 -0.36 17.92 5.43
C TYR A 128 0.61 17.58 6.59
N GLU A 129 1.85 18.06 6.54
CA GLU A 129 2.90 17.70 7.52
C GLU A 129 2.49 18.03 8.96
N THR A 130 1.96 19.24 9.19
CA THR A 130 1.55 19.69 10.52
C THR A 130 0.43 18.80 11.08
N ALA A 131 -0.62 18.55 10.28
CA ALA A 131 -1.75 17.75 10.71
C ALA A 131 -1.35 16.29 10.99
N ILE A 132 -0.52 15.68 10.14
CA ILE A 132 -0.02 14.31 10.37
C ILE A 132 0.83 14.26 11.65
N ARG A 133 1.67 15.27 11.88
CA ARG A 133 2.49 15.36 13.10
C ARG A 133 1.63 15.49 14.36
N GLU A 134 0.60 16.34 14.34
CA GLU A 134 -0.34 16.49 15.46
C GLU A 134 -1.07 15.18 15.78
N ILE A 135 -1.53 14.47 14.75
CA ILE A 135 -2.17 13.16 14.89
C ILE A 135 -1.21 12.15 15.52
N ALA A 136 0.03 12.08 15.01
CA ALA A 136 1.04 11.17 15.53
C ALA A 136 1.40 11.51 16.99
N VAL A 137 1.57 12.79 17.32
CA VAL A 137 1.82 13.27 18.67
C VAL A 137 0.68 12.88 19.61
N ALA A 138 -0.57 13.13 19.23
CA ALA A 138 -1.74 12.82 20.03
C ALA A 138 -1.86 11.33 20.33
N GLU A 139 -1.50 10.46 19.41
CA GLU A 139 -1.47 9.01 19.65
C GLU A 139 -0.32 8.59 20.55
N VAL A 140 0.91 9.07 20.27
CA VAL A 140 2.10 8.72 21.07
C VAL A 140 2.00 9.23 22.50
N ASP A 141 1.32 10.36 22.74
CA ASP A 141 1.12 10.92 24.09
C ASP A 141 0.25 10.03 24.99
N ARG A 142 -0.54 9.14 24.43
CA ARG A 142 -1.32 8.13 25.17
C ARG A 142 -0.48 6.96 25.66
N TRP A 143 0.73 6.75 25.11
CA TRP A 143 1.56 5.59 25.46
C TRP A 143 2.25 5.80 26.80
N ARG A 144 2.19 4.77 27.65
CA ARG A 144 2.73 4.83 29.02
C ARG A 144 4.03 4.06 29.13
N GLY A 145 4.96 4.56 29.95
CA GLY A 145 6.18 3.82 30.29
C GLY A 145 5.84 2.46 30.89
N GLY A 146 6.53 1.41 30.42
CA GLY A 146 6.29 0.02 30.83
C GLY A 146 5.18 -0.69 30.06
N GLU A 147 4.33 0.03 29.31
CA GLU A 147 3.26 -0.56 28.48
C GLU A 147 3.82 -1.42 27.34
N SER A 148 3.11 -2.52 27.04
CA SER A 148 3.43 -3.37 25.88
C SER A 148 2.20 -3.55 24.99
N PHE A 149 2.36 -3.33 23.70
CA PHE A 149 1.28 -3.41 22.72
C PHE A 149 1.79 -3.88 21.33
N ALA A 150 0.86 -4.15 20.43
CA ALA A 150 1.17 -4.37 19.02
C ALA A 150 1.28 -3.01 18.31
N VAL A 151 2.48 -2.63 17.84
CA VAL A 151 2.70 -1.32 17.21
C VAL A 151 1.84 -1.12 15.97
N HIS A 152 1.54 -2.19 15.22
CA HIS A 152 0.69 -2.14 14.03
C HIS A 152 -0.71 -1.54 14.33
N GLU A 153 -1.31 -1.88 15.49
CA GLU A 153 -2.61 -1.33 15.89
C GLU A 153 -2.54 0.18 16.11
N ARG A 154 -1.45 0.66 16.72
CA ARG A 154 -1.21 2.10 16.94
C ARG A 154 -0.96 2.83 15.63
N MET A 155 -0.19 2.21 14.72
CA MET A 155 0.03 2.78 13.38
C MET A 155 -1.27 2.85 12.58
N ARG A 156 -2.14 1.85 12.70
CA ARG A 156 -3.48 1.88 12.08
C ARG A 156 -4.34 3.03 12.62
N ALA A 157 -4.28 3.32 13.90
CA ALA A 157 -4.99 4.47 14.48
C ALA A 157 -4.49 5.79 13.87
N ILE A 158 -3.18 5.97 13.76
CA ILE A 158 -2.59 7.19 13.17
C ILE A 158 -2.98 7.32 11.68
N THR A 159 -2.77 6.28 10.89
CA THR A 159 -3.01 6.34 9.43
C THR A 159 -4.50 6.46 9.10
N LEU A 160 -5.39 5.87 9.89
CA LEU A 160 -6.84 6.08 9.73
C LEU A 160 -7.22 7.54 9.99
N GLU A 161 -6.72 8.11 11.09
CA GLU A 161 -6.98 9.50 11.44
C GLU A 161 -6.43 10.46 10.37
N ALA A 162 -5.23 10.18 9.83
CA ALA A 162 -4.66 10.97 8.74
C ALA A 162 -5.55 10.92 7.47
N ILE A 163 -6.06 9.75 7.08
CA ILE A 163 -6.99 9.67 5.94
C ILE A 163 -8.28 10.45 6.22
N LEU A 164 -8.87 10.31 7.41
CA LEU A 164 -10.14 10.95 7.73
C LEU A 164 -10.02 12.48 7.81
N ARG A 165 -8.96 12.99 8.43
CA ARG A 165 -8.79 14.45 8.63
C ARG A 165 -8.06 15.13 7.48
N VAL A 166 -7.01 14.50 6.93
CA VAL A 166 -6.16 15.13 5.91
C VAL A 166 -6.68 14.87 4.51
N VAL A 167 -7.12 13.63 4.22
CA VAL A 167 -7.60 13.27 2.87
C VAL A 167 -9.05 13.64 2.70
N PHE A 168 -9.93 13.28 3.65
CA PHE A 168 -11.36 13.58 3.56
C PHE A 168 -11.73 14.95 4.15
N GLY A 169 -10.86 15.51 5.00
CA GLY A 169 -11.11 16.78 5.68
C GLY A 169 -12.34 16.75 6.59
N VAL A 170 -12.73 15.58 7.10
CA VAL A 170 -13.89 15.43 8.01
C VAL A 170 -13.60 16.20 9.30
N THR A 171 -14.48 17.13 9.65
CA THR A 171 -14.40 17.93 10.88
C THR A 171 -15.51 17.62 11.86
N ASP A 172 -16.59 16.99 11.43
CA ASP A 172 -17.67 16.57 12.31
C ASP A 172 -17.24 15.39 13.19
N GLU A 173 -17.19 15.59 14.49
CA GLU A 173 -16.70 14.58 15.45
C GLU A 173 -17.65 13.36 15.55
N GLY A 174 -18.93 13.50 15.23
CA GLY A 174 -19.87 12.38 15.17
C GLY A 174 -19.54 11.44 14.03
N ARG A 175 -19.33 12.01 12.82
CA ARG A 175 -18.89 11.25 11.62
C ARG A 175 -17.53 10.63 11.83
N LEU A 176 -16.55 11.38 12.38
CA LEU A 176 -15.21 10.86 12.68
C LEU A 176 -15.29 9.67 13.64
N THR A 177 -16.03 9.79 14.72
CA THR A 177 -16.19 8.71 15.70
C THR A 177 -16.77 7.46 15.05
N ARG A 178 -17.81 7.64 14.24
CA ARG A 178 -18.47 6.51 13.59
C ARG A 178 -17.58 5.86 12.52
N LEU A 179 -16.87 6.64 11.71
CA LEU A 179 -15.92 6.11 10.72
C LEU A 179 -14.74 5.38 11.38
N ARG A 180 -14.22 5.87 12.52
CA ARG A 180 -13.19 5.18 13.31
C ARG A 180 -13.62 3.80 13.81
N GLU A 181 -14.91 3.60 14.05
CA GLU A 181 -15.48 2.31 14.45
C GLU A 181 -15.72 1.38 13.25
N LEU A 182 -16.36 1.89 12.19
CA LEU A 182 -16.83 1.08 11.07
C LEU A 182 -15.69 0.61 10.15
N VAL A 183 -14.72 1.48 9.86
CA VAL A 183 -13.66 1.16 8.90
C VAL A 183 -12.79 -0.02 9.34
N PRO A 184 -12.30 -0.10 10.60
CA PRO A 184 -11.56 -1.27 11.07
C PRO A 184 -12.40 -2.56 11.04
N GLN A 185 -13.72 -2.48 11.30
CA GLN A 185 -14.62 -3.64 11.21
C GLN A 185 -14.72 -4.14 9.78
N LEU A 186 -14.98 -3.25 8.81
CA LEU A 186 -15.03 -3.60 7.38
C LEU A 186 -13.71 -4.24 6.92
N MET A 187 -12.57 -3.70 7.36
CA MET A 187 -11.25 -4.24 7.04
C MET A 187 -11.00 -5.63 7.65
N ALA A 188 -11.39 -5.84 8.92
CA ALA A 188 -11.24 -7.12 9.59
C ALA A 188 -12.05 -8.22 8.88
N ASP A 189 -13.29 -7.92 8.55
CA ASP A 189 -14.21 -8.85 7.87
C ASP A 189 -13.71 -9.21 6.47
N THR A 190 -13.22 -8.24 5.71
CA THR A 190 -12.68 -8.47 4.35
C THR A 190 -11.36 -9.24 4.35
N SER A 191 -10.57 -9.19 5.42
CA SER A 191 -9.25 -9.83 5.52
C SER A 191 -9.28 -11.28 6.01
N SER A 192 -10.44 -11.81 6.39
CA SER A 192 -10.56 -13.16 6.96
C SER A 192 -10.30 -14.26 5.93
N LEU A 193 -9.52 -15.28 6.31
CA LEU A 193 -9.32 -16.50 5.49
C LEU A 193 -10.65 -17.22 5.22
N SER A 194 -11.58 -17.15 6.17
CA SER A 194 -12.92 -17.74 6.03
C SER A 194 -13.70 -17.07 4.90
N LEU A 195 -13.59 -15.75 4.75
CA LEU A 195 -14.22 -15.03 3.65
C LEU A 195 -13.61 -15.43 2.31
N SER A 196 -12.28 -15.51 2.21
CA SER A 196 -11.60 -15.95 0.98
C SER A 196 -12.06 -17.35 0.57
N PHE A 197 -12.20 -18.26 1.53
CA PHE A 197 -12.69 -19.62 1.28
C PHE A 197 -14.17 -19.63 0.88
N ARG A 198 -15.02 -18.83 1.54
CA ARG A 198 -16.45 -18.69 1.22
C ARG A 198 -16.68 -18.07 -0.16
N VAL A 199 -15.90 -17.07 -0.55
CA VAL A 199 -15.93 -16.48 -1.90
C VAL A 199 -15.56 -17.53 -2.94
N LEU A 200 -14.48 -18.31 -2.72
CA LEU A 200 -14.06 -19.37 -3.61
C LEU A 200 -15.13 -20.46 -3.76
N LEU A 201 -15.77 -20.84 -2.66
CA LEU A 201 -16.84 -21.84 -2.65
C LEU A 201 -18.10 -21.31 -3.35
N ALA A 202 -18.49 -20.08 -3.10
CA ALA A 202 -19.64 -19.44 -3.73
C ALA A 202 -19.46 -19.32 -5.25
N GLN A 203 -18.27 -18.94 -5.72
CA GLN A 203 -17.93 -18.91 -7.14
C GLN A 203 -18.09 -20.29 -7.80
N ARG A 204 -17.65 -21.36 -7.12
CA ARG A 204 -17.81 -22.74 -7.64
C ARG A 204 -19.27 -23.21 -7.68
N LEU A 205 -20.10 -22.72 -6.76
CA LEU A 205 -21.50 -23.13 -6.65
C LEU A 205 -22.45 -22.22 -7.41
N GLY A 206 -21.94 -21.22 -8.15
CA GLY A 206 -22.77 -20.22 -8.84
C GLY A 206 -23.66 -19.41 -7.89
N ARG A 207 -23.29 -19.33 -6.60
CA ARG A 207 -24.06 -18.62 -5.57
C ARG A 207 -23.60 -17.17 -5.44
N VAL A 208 -24.52 -16.32 -4.96
CA VAL A 208 -24.28 -14.90 -4.69
C VAL A 208 -23.11 -14.71 -3.72
N SER A 209 -22.35 -13.62 -3.91
CA SER A 209 -21.12 -13.33 -3.18
C SER A 209 -21.31 -13.33 -1.66
N PRO A 210 -20.46 -14.01 -0.88
CA PRO A 210 -20.46 -13.91 0.58
C PRO A 210 -20.21 -12.52 1.13
N LEU A 211 -19.91 -11.54 0.26
CA LEU A 211 -19.71 -10.13 0.63
C LEU A 211 -21.02 -9.39 0.89
N GLU A 212 -22.18 -9.99 0.61
CA GLU A 212 -23.49 -9.36 0.90
C GLU A 212 -23.72 -9.11 2.39
N HIS A 213 -23.16 -9.94 3.29
CA HIS A 213 -23.27 -9.69 4.72
C HIS A 213 -22.52 -8.44 5.19
N LEU A 214 -21.57 -7.91 4.39
CA LEU A 214 -20.90 -6.62 4.63
C LEU A 214 -21.77 -5.43 4.20
N GLY A 215 -22.96 -5.68 3.62
CA GLY A 215 -23.83 -4.65 3.07
C GLY A 215 -24.16 -3.55 4.07
N GLY A 216 -24.56 -3.93 5.30
CA GLY A 216 -24.91 -2.95 6.33
C GLY A 216 -23.76 -2.02 6.74
N LEU A 217 -22.56 -2.59 6.96
CA LEU A 217 -21.36 -1.77 7.28
C LEU A 217 -20.99 -0.82 6.14
N ARG A 218 -21.05 -1.32 4.91
CA ARG A 218 -20.76 -0.52 3.72
C ARG A 218 -21.80 0.59 3.56
N GLU A 219 -23.09 0.28 3.66
CA GLU A 219 -24.17 1.25 3.54
C GLU A 219 -24.04 2.38 4.56
N GLU A 220 -23.66 2.07 5.79
CA GLU A 220 -23.47 3.09 6.82
C GLU A 220 -22.25 3.98 6.52
N ILE A 221 -21.13 3.40 6.07
CA ILE A 221 -19.95 4.18 5.61
C ILE A 221 -20.35 5.05 4.41
N ASP A 222 -21.11 4.51 3.45
CA ASP A 222 -21.57 5.24 2.27
C ASP A 222 -22.44 6.45 2.67
N LEU A 223 -23.38 6.28 3.61
CA LEU A 223 -24.22 7.38 4.11
C LEU A 223 -23.37 8.50 4.74
N LEU A 224 -22.34 8.16 5.52
CA LEU A 224 -21.45 9.15 6.13
C LEU A 224 -20.63 9.90 5.08
N LEU A 225 -20.13 9.19 4.05
CA LEU A 225 -19.37 9.81 2.96
C LEU A 225 -20.24 10.68 2.07
N PHE A 226 -21.47 10.24 1.71
CA PHE A 226 -22.40 11.08 0.96
C PHE A 226 -22.84 12.32 1.74
N ALA A 227 -23.02 12.21 3.06
CA ALA A 227 -23.32 13.35 3.90
C ALA A 227 -22.19 14.39 3.89
N GLU A 228 -20.92 13.93 3.97
CA GLU A 228 -19.75 14.82 3.86
C GLU A 228 -19.67 15.50 2.50
N ILE A 229 -19.83 14.73 1.41
CA ILE A 229 -19.83 15.26 0.04
C ILE A 229 -20.93 16.32 -0.14
N ALA A 230 -22.16 16.04 0.31
CA ALA A 230 -23.30 16.96 0.18
C ALA A 230 -23.08 18.26 0.97
N GLU A 231 -22.58 18.16 2.20
CA GLU A 231 -22.28 19.32 3.03
C GLU A 231 -21.19 20.20 2.38
N ARG A 232 -20.11 19.59 1.87
CA ARG A 232 -19.03 20.33 1.20
C ARG A 232 -19.50 21.04 -0.07
N ARG A 233 -20.35 20.40 -0.87
CA ARG A 233 -20.94 21.04 -2.05
C ARG A 233 -21.83 22.20 -1.67
N ALA A 234 -22.63 22.07 -0.61
CA ALA A 234 -23.53 23.13 -0.15
C ALA A 234 -22.78 24.35 0.41
N LEU A 235 -21.69 24.10 1.17
CA LEU A 235 -20.91 25.17 1.77
C LEU A 235 -20.04 25.91 0.78
N GLY A 236 -19.63 25.29 -0.35
CA GLY A 236 -18.75 25.90 -1.35
C GLY A 236 -17.39 26.34 -0.82
N VAL A 237 -16.96 25.79 0.33
CA VAL A 237 -15.73 26.20 1.00
C VAL A 237 -14.54 25.47 0.38
N GLU A 238 -13.58 26.22 -0.14
CA GLU A 238 -12.29 25.70 -0.54
C GLU A 238 -11.46 25.37 0.69
N ARG A 239 -11.01 24.13 0.80
CA ARG A 239 -10.06 23.65 1.82
C ARG A 239 -8.90 22.94 1.14
N ASP A 240 -7.80 22.78 1.84
CA ASP A 240 -6.59 22.11 1.32
C ASP A 240 -6.63 20.57 1.44
N ASP A 241 -7.81 19.98 1.72
CA ASP A 241 -7.99 18.52 1.75
C ASP A 241 -8.29 17.93 0.36
N VAL A 242 -8.04 16.62 0.21
CA VAL A 242 -8.17 15.92 -1.07
C VAL A 242 -9.62 15.93 -1.56
N LEU A 243 -10.62 15.79 -0.66
CA LEU A 243 -12.04 15.83 -1.04
C LEU A 243 -12.40 17.18 -1.66
N SER A 244 -12.01 18.30 -1.06
CA SER A 244 -12.27 19.64 -1.60
C SER A 244 -11.65 19.83 -2.98
N LEU A 245 -10.41 19.36 -3.16
CA LEU A 245 -9.72 19.40 -4.45
C LEU A 245 -10.43 18.56 -5.53
N LEU A 246 -10.93 17.39 -5.18
CA LEU A 246 -11.70 16.56 -6.11
C LEU A 246 -13.06 17.16 -6.45
N LEU A 247 -13.72 17.84 -5.50
CA LEU A 247 -14.95 18.57 -5.73
C LEU A 247 -14.77 19.75 -6.70
N ALA A 248 -13.62 20.42 -6.63
CA ALA A 248 -13.25 21.51 -7.53
C ALA A 248 -12.76 21.03 -8.91
N ALA A 249 -12.28 19.78 -9.01
CA ALA A 249 -11.72 19.23 -10.24
C ALA A 249 -12.78 19.15 -11.36
N ARG A 250 -12.33 19.34 -12.60
CA ARG A 250 -13.16 19.27 -13.80
C ARG A 250 -12.50 18.37 -14.84
N PHE A 251 -13.31 17.60 -15.54
CA PHE A 251 -12.88 16.88 -16.74
C PHE A 251 -12.58 17.83 -17.89
N GLU A 252 -11.99 17.33 -18.96
CA GLU A 252 -11.66 18.11 -20.14
C GLU A 252 -12.90 18.75 -20.81
N ASP A 253 -14.08 18.11 -20.67
CA ASP A 253 -15.37 18.63 -21.13
C ASP A 253 -16.03 19.65 -20.18
N GLY A 254 -15.36 20.00 -19.08
CA GLY A 254 -15.85 20.94 -18.06
C GLY A 254 -16.77 20.33 -17.01
N SER A 255 -17.16 19.04 -17.13
CA SER A 255 -18.02 18.37 -16.16
C SER A 255 -17.28 18.10 -14.85
N ALA A 256 -18.04 18.00 -13.74
CA ALA A 256 -17.53 17.67 -12.41
C ALA A 256 -17.61 16.16 -12.16
N ILE A 257 -16.80 15.66 -11.23
CA ILE A 257 -16.91 14.29 -10.72
C ILE A 257 -18.28 14.14 -10.02
N GLY A 258 -19.06 13.12 -10.40
CA GLY A 258 -20.34 12.81 -9.77
C GLY A 258 -20.17 12.25 -8.36
N ASP A 259 -21.17 12.45 -7.48
CA ASP A 259 -21.09 12.06 -6.06
C ASP A 259 -20.84 10.57 -5.87
N ARG A 260 -21.42 9.71 -6.71
CA ARG A 260 -21.21 8.26 -6.64
C ARG A 260 -19.77 7.89 -7.01
N GLU A 261 -19.23 8.48 -8.06
CA GLU A 261 -17.84 8.26 -8.48
C GLU A 261 -16.87 8.82 -7.42
N LEU A 262 -17.17 9.99 -6.87
CA LEU A 262 -16.38 10.60 -5.79
C LEU A 262 -16.36 9.69 -4.54
N ARG A 263 -17.51 9.15 -4.13
CA ARG A 263 -17.61 8.16 -3.06
C ARG A 263 -16.72 6.94 -3.34
N ASP A 264 -16.74 6.42 -4.58
CA ASP A 264 -15.93 5.25 -4.96
C ASP A 264 -14.43 5.56 -4.88
N HIS A 265 -14.03 6.77 -5.24
CA HIS A 265 -12.66 7.24 -5.05
C HIS A 265 -12.28 7.38 -3.57
N LEU A 266 -13.15 7.94 -2.73
CA LEU A 266 -12.90 8.08 -1.29
C LEU A 266 -12.76 6.71 -0.62
N VAL A 267 -13.65 5.75 -0.92
CA VAL A 267 -13.52 4.38 -0.40
C VAL A 267 -12.22 3.74 -0.88
N THR A 268 -11.84 3.97 -2.13
CA THR A 268 -10.56 3.47 -2.67
C THR A 268 -9.38 4.02 -1.89
N LEU A 269 -9.34 5.33 -1.65
CA LEU A 269 -8.28 5.98 -0.88
C LEU A 269 -8.24 5.49 0.58
N LEU A 270 -9.40 5.32 1.20
CA LEU A 270 -9.53 4.81 2.56
C LEU A 270 -8.93 3.41 2.69
N LEU A 271 -9.35 2.48 1.82
CA LEU A 271 -8.90 1.09 1.89
C LEU A 271 -7.42 0.93 1.49
N ALA A 272 -6.96 1.70 0.50
CA ALA A 272 -5.60 1.61 0.00
C ALA A 272 -4.58 2.33 0.90
N GLY A 273 -4.93 3.48 1.48
CA GLY A 273 -3.97 4.34 2.20
C GLY A 273 -3.75 3.94 3.66
N HIS A 274 -4.81 3.54 4.35
CA HIS A 274 -4.78 3.26 5.78
C HIS A 274 -3.94 2.02 6.14
N GLU A 275 -4.36 0.84 5.71
CA GLU A 275 -3.75 -0.43 6.14
C GLU A 275 -2.33 -0.62 5.58
N THR A 276 -2.06 -0.13 4.36
CA THR A 276 -0.76 -0.32 3.73
C THR A 276 0.33 0.49 4.42
N THR A 277 0.09 1.76 4.72
CA THR A 277 1.05 2.62 5.41
C THR A 277 1.27 2.17 6.87
N ALA A 278 0.20 1.78 7.57
CA ALA A 278 0.31 1.20 8.91
C ALA A 278 1.18 -0.08 8.94
N THR A 279 1.00 -0.94 7.95
CA THR A 279 1.82 -2.16 7.79
C THR A 279 3.28 -1.83 7.50
N ALA A 280 3.56 -0.86 6.62
CA ALA A 280 4.92 -0.41 6.33
C ALA A 280 5.61 0.16 7.57
N LEU A 281 4.92 1.01 8.34
CA LEU A 281 5.40 1.55 9.61
C LEU A 281 5.71 0.44 10.63
N ALA A 282 4.81 -0.52 10.79
CA ALA A 282 5.02 -1.63 11.71
C ALA A 282 6.26 -2.46 11.35
N TRP A 283 6.46 -2.74 10.06
CA TRP A 283 7.65 -3.42 9.57
C TRP A 283 8.91 -2.59 9.78
N THR A 284 8.86 -1.29 9.58
CA THR A 284 10.00 -0.39 9.82
C THR A 284 10.42 -0.42 11.30
N PHE A 285 9.46 -0.36 12.24
CA PHE A 285 9.75 -0.48 13.66
C PHE A 285 10.31 -1.87 14.03
N GLU A 286 9.80 -2.95 13.46
CA GLU A 286 10.36 -4.29 13.66
C GLU A 286 11.84 -4.34 13.25
N LEU A 287 12.15 -3.87 12.05
CA LEU A 287 13.49 -3.88 11.50
C LEU A 287 14.45 -3.00 12.31
N LEU A 288 14.03 -1.78 12.68
CA LEU A 288 14.84 -0.88 13.50
C LEU A 288 15.12 -1.44 14.90
N LEU A 289 14.10 -1.98 15.58
CA LEU A 289 14.26 -2.51 16.94
C LEU A 289 15.12 -3.79 16.99
N ARG A 290 15.25 -4.49 15.88
CA ARG A 290 16.13 -5.65 15.74
C ARG A 290 17.54 -5.30 15.28
N ASN A 291 17.72 -4.15 14.64
CA ASN A 291 19.00 -3.70 14.10
C ASN A 291 19.47 -2.45 14.85
N ARG A 292 20.02 -2.70 16.06
CA ARG A 292 20.37 -1.65 17.01
C ARG A 292 21.32 -0.59 16.42
N GLY A 293 22.31 -1.01 15.65
CA GLY A 293 23.23 -0.08 14.99
C GLY A 293 22.50 0.89 14.04
N ALA A 294 21.59 0.38 13.21
CA ALA A 294 20.79 1.23 12.33
C ALA A 294 19.88 2.18 13.12
N LEU A 295 19.31 1.73 14.24
CA LEU A 295 18.50 2.60 15.12
C LEU A 295 19.36 3.71 15.75
N GLU A 296 20.55 3.39 16.25
CA GLU A 296 21.48 4.36 16.84
C GLU A 296 21.93 5.39 15.82
N THR A 297 22.30 4.96 14.60
CA THR A 297 22.64 5.86 13.48
C THR A 297 21.47 6.77 13.12
N LEU A 298 20.25 6.22 13.04
CA LEU A 298 19.05 7.02 12.76
C LEU A 298 18.81 8.08 13.84
N LEU A 299 18.93 7.73 15.11
CA LEU A 299 18.74 8.68 16.20
C LEU A 299 19.77 9.82 16.15
N ALA A 300 21.03 9.51 15.88
CA ALA A 300 22.10 10.52 15.73
C ALA A 300 21.82 11.46 14.54
N SER A 301 21.45 10.92 13.37
CA SER A 301 21.09 11.70 12.19
C SER A 301 19.90 12.65 12.46
N LEU A 302 18.88 12.17 13.17
CA LEU A 302 17.72 13.00 13.53
C LEU A 302 18.07 14.10 14.55
N GLU A 303 19.00 13.88 15.47
CA GLU A 303 19.50 14.89 16.42
C GLU A 303 20.26 15.99 15.69
N GLU A 304 20.96 15.68 14.60
CA GLU A 304 21.66 16.61 13.72
C GLU A 304 20.72 17.35 12.76
N GLY A 305 19.45 16.93 12.69
CA GLY A 305 18.45 17.50 11.78
C GLY A 305 18.55 16.99 10.35
N ASP A 306 19.29 15.90 10.12
CA ASP A 306 19.43 15.24 8.83
C ASP A 306 18.41 14.08 8.72
N ASP A 307 17.55 14.11 7.72
CA ASP A 307 16.55 13.09 7.44
C ASP A 307 16.99 12.07 6.36
N SER A 308 18.23 12.19 5.86
CA SER A 308 18.75 11.31 4.80
C SER A 308 18.76 9.84 5.21
N TYR A 309 19.25 9.56 6.42
CA TYR A 309 19.26 8.20 6.96
C TYR A 309 17.84 7.67 7.23
N LEU A 310 16.91 8.51 7.65
CA LEU A 310 15.50 8.13 7.81
C LEU A 310 14.87 7.71 6.48
N ARG A 311 15.14 8.44 5.41
CA ARG A 311 14.68 8.08 4.05
C ARG A 311 15.30 6.75 3.61
N ALA A 312 16.56 6.52 3.89
CA ALA A 312 17.25 5.26 3.59
C ALA A 312 16.63 4.09 4.38
N VAL A 313 16.33 4.29 5.67
CA VAL A 313 15.61 3.33 6.52
C VAL A 313 14.25 2.97 5.93
N ILE A 314 13.46 3.94 5.51
CA ILE A 314 12.14 3.73 4.91
C ILE A 314 12.29 2.93 3.60
N SER A 315 13.23 3.34 2.73
CA SER A 315 13.47 2.68 1.45
C SER A 315 13.90 1.22 1.62
N GLU A 316 14.81 0.94 2.56
CA GLU A 316 15.27 -0.43 2.85
C GLU A 316 14.17 -1.27 3.52
N SER A 317 13.35 -0.67 4.38
CA SER A 317 12.20 -1.35 4.99
C SER A 317 11.20 -1.78 3.91
N LEU A 318 10.88 -0.90 2.98
CA LEU A 318 9.98 -1.20 1.85
C LEU A 318 10.58 -2.21 0.86
N ARG A 319 11.91 -2.24 0.72
CA ARG A 319 12.61 -3.28 -0.04
C ARG A 319 12.46 -4.65 0.63
N LEU A 320 12.83 -4.72 1.90
CA LEU A 320 12.93 -5.99 2.63
C LEU A 320 11.57 -6.53 3.06
N ARG A 321 10.60 -5.65 3.27
CA ARG A 321 9.22 -5.97 3.67
C ARG A 321 8.19 -5.25 2.77
N PRO A 322 8.18 -5.56 1.46
CA PRO A 322 7.18 -4.95 0.57
C PRO A 322 5.77 -5.32 1.04
N VAL A 323 4.97 -4.31 1.34
CA VAL A 323 3.60 -4.50 1.85
C VAL A 323 2.73 -5.24 0.84
N VAL A 324 2.83 -4.86 -0.44
CA VAL A 324 2.17 -5.55 -1.56
C VAL A 324 3.24 -6.31 -2.34
N PRO A 325 3.39 -7.62 -2.15
CA PRO A 325 4.47 -8.40 -2.75
C PRO A 325 4.27 -8.71 -4.22
N LEU A 326 3.05 -8.57 -4.73
CA LEU A 326 2.63 -8.93 -6.08
C LEU A 326 1.67 -7.90 -6.67
N ALA A 327 1.85 -7.52 -7.93
CA ALA A 327 1.02 -6.54 -8.62
C ALA A 327 0.55 -7.06 -9.99
N GLY A 328 -0.47 -7.91 -9.99
CA GLY A 328 -0.98 -8.60 -11.21
C GLY A 328 -1.44 -7.65 -12.31
N ARG A 329 -1.20 -8.06 -13.55
CA ARG A 329 -1.65 -7.41 -14.79
C ARG A 329 -2.10 -8.49 -15.78
N ARG A 330 -3.04 -8.12 -16.66
CA ARG A 330 -3.33 -8.87 -17.88
C ARG A 330 -2.71 -8.13 -19.05
N LEU A 331 -1.92 -8.82 -19.87
CA LEU A 331 -1.27 -8.21 -21.02
C LEU A 331 -2.31 -7.78 -22.06
N GLY A 332 -2.29 -6.52 -22.47
CA GLY A 332 -3.10 -6.01 -23.57
C GLY A 332 -2.40 -6.15 -24.94
N ARG A 333 -1.11 -6.44 -24.94
CA ARG A 333 -0.28 -6.71 -26.10
C ARG A 333 0.77 -7.78 -25.76
N ASP A 334 1.43 -8.32 -26.76
CA ASP A 334 2.56 -9.22 -26.53
C ASP A 334 3.68 -8.52 -25.76
N LEU A 335 4.36 -9.26 -24.92
CA LEU A 335 5.52 -8.81 -24.15
C LEU A 335 6.75 -9.61 -24.59
N ASP A 336 7.69 -8.90 -25.22
CA ASP A 336 8.97 -9.44 -25.68
C ASP A 336 10.10 -8.75 -24.93
N ALA A 337 10.66 -9.42 -23.91
CA ALA A 337 11.75 -8.89 -23.11
C ALA A 337 12.53 -10.01 -22.39
N GLY A 338 13.83 -9.83 -22.19
CA GLY A 338 14.67 -10.77 -21.44
C GLY A 338 14.64 -12.20 -21.98
N GLY A 339 14.47 -12.38 -23.29
CA GLY A 339 14.34 -13.69 -23.91
C GLY A 339 12.99 -14.39 -23.68
N LEU A 340 12.01 -13.69 -23.10
CA LEU A 340 10.64 -14.16 -22.93
C LEU A 340 9.75 -13.60 -24.04
N HIS A 341 8.85 -14.45 -24.54
CA HIS A 341 7.71 -14.04 -25.35
C HIS A 341 6.44 -14.46 -24.63
N LEU A 342 5.60 -13.49 -24.24
CA LEU A 342 4.33 -13.72 -23.59
C LEU A 342 3.21 -13.06 -24.40
N PRO A 343 2.24 -13.83 -24.91
CA PRO A 343 1.18 -13.30 -25.77
C PRO A 343 0.20 -12.41 -24.99
N ALA A 344 -0.45 -11.51 -25.71
CA ALA A 344 -1.60 -10.74 -25.20
C ALA A 344 -2.62 -11.66 -24.51
N GLY A 345 -3.28 -11.15 -23.47
CA GLY A 345 -4.23 -11.93 -22.67
C GLY A 345 -3.57 -12.78 -21.57
N THR A 346 -2.24 -12.88 -21.52
CA THR A 346 -1.54 -13.56 -20.42
C THR A 346 -1.67 -12.78 -19.11
N ASP A 347 -1.97 -13.48 -18.03
CA ASP A 347 -1.93 -12.91 -16.69
C ASP A 347 -0.49 -12.94 -16.17
N VAL A 348 0.11 -11.77 -16.00
CA VAL A 348 1.46 -11.59 -15.48
C VAL A 348 1.45 -10.91 -14.13
N THR A 349 2.45 -11.19 -13.31
CA THR A 349 2.55 -10.63 -11.98
C THR A 349 3.99 -10.24 -11.67
N PRO A 350 4.31 -8.92 -11.68
CA PRO A 350 5.52 -8.43 -11.04
C PRO A 350 5.64 -8.97 -9.62
N ALA A 351 6.68 -9.76 -9.39
CA ALA A 351 6.96 -10.37 -8.09
C ALA A 351 7.92 -9.46 -7.30
N ILE A 352 7.35 -8.40 -6.70
CA ILE A 352 8.10 -7.34 -6.01
C ILE A 352 9.05 -7.93 -4.95
N TRP A 353 8.57 -8.89 -4.15
CA TRP A 353 9.42 -9.60 -3.19
C TRP A 353 10.65 -10.23 -3.85
N LEU A 354 10.45 -10.96 -4.95
CA LEU A 354 11.56 -11.64 -5.64
C LEU A 354 12.53 -10.65 -6.29
N THR A 355 12.03 -9.56 -6.87
CA THR A 355 12.89 -8.50 -7.43
C THR A 355 13.73 -7.86 -6.33
N HIS A 356 13.12 -7.54 -5.19
CA HIS A 356 13.78 -6.90 -4.05
C HIS A 356 14.77 -7.81 -3.29
N THR A 357 14.68 -9.12 -3.49
CA THR A 357 15.58 -10.11 -2.86
C THR A 357 16.55 -10.76 -3.85
N ARG A 358 16.78 -10.14 -5.00
CA ARG A 358 17.79 -10.60 -5.98
C ARG A 358 19.21 -10.32 -5.46
N PRO A 359 20.09 -11.35 -5.34
CA PRO A 359 21.44 -11.17 -4.81
C PRO A 359 22.37 -10.41 -5.77
N ASP A 360 22.08 -10.41 -7.08
CA ASP A 360 22.82 -9.65 -8.09
C ASP A 360 22.50 -8.14 -8.03
N LEU A 361 21.33 -7.76 -7.53
CA LEU A 361 20.93 -6.36 -7.31
C LEU A 361 21.23 -5.89 -5.88
N TYR A 362 21.05 -6.77 -4.92
CA TYR A 362 21.19 -6.48 -3.49
C TYR A 362 22.08 -7.53 -2.82
N PRO A 363 23.40 -7.31 -2.72
CA PRO A 363 24.29 -8.19 -1.95
C PRO A 363 23.79 -8.39 -0.52
N ALA A 364 23.79 -9.63 0.01
CA ALA A 364 23.14 -10.00 1.27
C ALA A 364 21.68 -9.51 1.35
N PRO A 365 20.78 -10.02 0.46
CA PRO A 365 19.47 -9.40 0.20
C PRO A 365 18.48 -9.46 1.36
N TYR A 366 18.74 -10.31 2.36
CA TYR A 366 17.88 -10.46 3.55
C TYR A 366 18.37 -9.67 4.75
N GLU A 367 19.54 -9.02 4.66
CA GLU A 367 20.04 -8.13 5.70
C GLU A 367 19.40 -6.75 5.57
N PHE A 368 19.03 -6.16 6.70
CA PHE A 368 18.55 -4.79 6.78
C PHE A 368 19.74 -3.83 6.80
N ARG A 369 19.98 -3.16 5.69
CA ARG A 369 21.12 -2.25 5.47
C ARG A 369 20.66 -0.96 4.79
N PRO A 370 20.21 0.04 5.57
CA PRO A 370 19.76 1.34 5.04
C PRO A 370 20.80 2.04 4.16
N GLU A 371 22.10 1.82 4.43
CA GLU A 371 23.23 2.43 3.72
C GLU A 371 23.18 2.17 2.21
N ARG A 372 22.53 1.08 1.78
CA ARG A 372 22.31 0.80 0.34
C ARG A 372 21.65 1.96 -0.41
N PHE A 373 20.82 2.74 0.30
CA PHE A 373 20.07 3.85 -0.26
C PHE A 373 20.71 5.22 -0.01
N LEU A 374 21.82 5.27 0.71
CA LEU A 374 22.67 6.45 0.83
C LEU A 374 23.74 6.49 -0.26
N ASP A 375 24.41 5.35 -0.49
CA ASP A 375 25.58 5.26 -1.37
C ASP A 375 25.20 5.19 -2.85
N SER A 376 23.99 4.69 -3.17
CA SER A 376 23.58 4.48 -4.56
C SER A 376 22.07 4.49 -4.74
N THR A 377 21.64 4.88 -5.93
CA THR A 377 20.26 4.67 -6.39
C THR A 377 20.15 3.30 -7.05
N PRO A 378 19.21 2.44 -6.63
CA PRO A 378 19.00 1.17 -7.32
C PRO A 378 18.74 1.35 -8.82
N PRO A 379 19.15 0.40 -9.66
CA PRO A 379 18.82 0.42 -11.07
C PRO A 379 17.31 0.59 -11.31
N PRO A 380 16.89 1.18 -12.44
CA PRO A 380 15.47 1.30 -12.77
C PRO A 380 14.75 -0.05 -12.66
N PHE A 381 13.57 -0.04 -12.05
CA PHE A 381 12.74 -1.22 -11.79
C PHE A 381 13.33 -2.30 -10.86
N ALA A 382 14.51 -2.07 -10.28
CA ALA A 382 15.03 -2.90 -9.20
C ALA A 382 14.33 -2.64 -7.85
N TRP A 383 13.92 -1.39 -7.60
CA TRP A 383 13.18 -0.97 -6.40
C TRP A 383 11.79 -0.47 -6.79
N ILE A 384 10.77 -1.30 -6.55
CA ILE A 384 9.39 -1.07 -7.02
C ILE A 384 8.33 -1.32 -5.92
N PRO A 385 8.51 -0.87 -4.66
CA PRO A 385 7.54 -1.14 -3.59
C PRO A 385 6.16 -0.53 -3.88
N PHE A 386 6.10 0.50 -4.70
CA PHE A 386 4.90 1.18 -5.16
C PHE A 386 4.44 0.76 -6.55
N GLY A 387 4.99 -0.34 -7.11
CA GLY A 387 4.74 -0.76 -8.47
C GLY A 387 5.34 0.17 -9.51
N GLY A 388 4.82 0.16 -10.74
CA GLY A 388 5.36 0.94 -11.86
C GLY A 388 4.33 1.27 -12.94
N GLY A 389 4.77 2.08 -13.91
CA GLY A 389 3.98 2.50 -15.06
C GLY A 389 2.77 3.36 -14.68
N VAL A 390 1.77 3.35 -15.55
CA VAL A 390 0.55 4.17 -15.39
C VAL A 390 -0.27 3.81 -14.14
N ARG A 391 -0.04 2.63 -13.56
CA ARG A 391 -0.72 2.16 -12.34
C ARG A 391 0.19 2.19 -11.10
N ARG A 392 1.29 2.94 -11.14
CA ARG A 392 2.11 3.19 -9.94
C ARG A 392 1.26 3.79 -8.85
N CYS A 393 1.52 3.43 -7.59
CA CYS A 393 0.77 3.93 -6.44
C CYS A 393 0.57 5.45 -6.50
N LEU A 394 -0.69 5.89 -6.39
CA LEU A 394 -1.06 7.31 -6.44
C LEU A 394 -0.53 8.04 -5.20
N GLY A 395 -0.66 7.40 -4.03
CA GLY A 395 -0.26 7.95 -2.74
C GLY A 395 1.17 7.65 -2.32
N ALA A 396 2.09 7.29 -3.23
CA ALA A 396 3.46 6.90 -2.86
C ALA A 396 4.17 8.00 -2.05
N ALA A 397 4.15 9.24 -2.55
CA ALA A 397 4.80 10.35 -1.87
C ALA A 397 4.11 10.74 -0.53
N PHE A 398 2.79 10.59 -0.45
CA PHE A 398 2.05 10.77 0.81
C PHE A 398 2.42 9.71 1.84
N ALA A 399 2.49 8.44 1.44
CA ALA A 399 2.90 7.34 2.32
C ALA A 399 4.32 7.52 2.84
N GLU A 400 5.27 7.91 1.99
CA GLU A 400 6.66 8.20 2.41
C GLU A 400 6.72 9.40 3.38
N LEU A 401 5.95 10.46 3.13
CA LEU A 401 5.83 11.60 4.01
C LEU A 401 5.26 11.20 5.37
N GLU A 402 4.15 10.46 5.37
CA GLU A 402 3.50 9.98 6.59
C GLU A 402 4.44 9.08 7.40
N MET A 403 5.11 8.11 6.75
CA MET A 403 6.10 7.26 7.40
C MET A 403 7.22 8.07 8.05
N ARG A 404 7.77 9.05 7.34
CA ARG A 404 8.84 9.92 7.85
C ARG A 404 8.39 10.66 9.12
N ILE A 405 7.24 11.32 9.08
CA ILE A 405 6.71 12.11 10.20
C ILE A 405 6.41 11.22 11.41
N VAL A 406 5.76 10.06 11.18
CA VAL A 406 5.39 9.16 12.26
C VAL A 406 6.62 8.54 12.92
N ILE A 407 7.60 8.06 12.16
CA ILE A 407 8.83 7.47 12.71
C ILE A 407 9.60 8.52 13.52
N GLU A 408 9.81 9.72 12.96
CA GLU A 408 10.46 10.83 13.66
C GLU A 408 9.71 11.16 14.97
N THR A 409 8.39 11.29 14.92
CA THR A 409 7.56 11.64 16.08
C THR A 409 7.64 10.57 17.17
N VAL A 410 7.54 9.30 16.82
CA VAL A 410 7.65 8.20 17.79
C VAL A 410 9.03 8.18 18.44
N LEU A 411 10.11 8.17 17.62
CA LEU A 411 11.47 8.05 18.13
C LEU A 411 11.93 9.26 18.94
N SER A 412 11.41 10.46 18.65
CA SER A 412 11.71 11.66 19.44
C SER A 412 11.02 11.67 20.81
N ARG A 413 9.89 10.95 20.97
CA ARG A 413 9.06 11.03 22.19
C ARG A 413 9.17 9.82 23.11
N VAL A 414 9.46 8.65 22.56
CA VAL A 414 9.53 7.41 23.35
C VAL A 414 10.74 6.56 22.96
N GLU A 415 11.22 5.83 23.94
CA GLU A 415 12.19 4.76 23.72
C GLU A 415 11.44 3.42 23.72
N LEU A 416 11.59 2.68 22.61
CA LEU A 416 10.92 1.40 22.41
C LEU A 416 11.93 0.25 22.45
N SER A 417 11.46 -0.92 22.88
CA SER A 417 12.16 -2.18 22.68
C SER A 417 11.23 -3.21 22.07
N GLY A 418 11.77 -4.16 21.31
CA GLY A 418 11.02 -5.33 20.88
C GLY A 418 10.62 -6.17 22.10
N ALA A 419 9.33 -6.55 22.18
CA ALA A 419 8.81 -7.39 23.26
C ALA A 419 8.84 -8.89 22.90
N SER A 420 9.17 -9.26 21.66
CA SER A 420 9.28 -10.64 21.17
C SER A 420 10.72 -11.05 21.03
N ARG A 421 11.07 -12.29 21.45
CA ARG A 421 12.45 -12.83 21.33
C ARG A 421 12.79 -13.27 19.89
N GLY A 422 11.81 -13.60 19.06
CA GLY A 422 11.97 -14.07 17.69
C GLY A 422 11.65 -13.01 16.64
N GLU A 423 12.03 -13.28 15.39
CA GLU A 423 11.64 -12.46 14.24
C GLU A 423 10.13 -12.51 14.05
N GLU A 424 9.53 -11.36 13.72
CA GLU A 424 8.11 -11.27 13.42
C GLU A 424 7.80 -12.02 12.11
N ARG A 425 6.81 -12.90 12.17
CA ARG A 425 6.43 -13.70 11.01
C ARG A 425 5.53 -12.91 10.08
N ILE A 426 5.74 -13.13 8.78
CA ILE A 426 4.88 -12.58 7.75
C ILE A 426 3.57 -13.37 7.70
N ALA A 427 2.45 -12.67 7.76
CA ALA A 427 1.13 -13.21 7.47
C ALA A 427 0.54 -12.52 6.25
N ARG A 428 -0.08 -13.30 5.37
CA ARG A 428 -0.83 -12.74 4.26
C ARG A 428 -2.20 -12.25 4.75
N ARG A 429 -2.49 -10.97 4.52
CA ARG A 429 -3.80 -10.35 4.73
C ARG A 429 -4.29 -9.81 3.39
N ASN A 430 -5.25 -10.48 2.77
CA ASN A 430 -5.70 -10.16 1.40
C ASN A 430 -4.53 -10.10 0.40
N VAL A 431 -4.18 -8.91 -0.06
CA VAL A 431 -3.10 -8.64 -1.01
C VAL A 431 -1.80 -8.19 -0.34
N THR A 432 -1.80 -8.02 0.99
CA THR A 432 -0.67 -7.49 1.75
C THR A 432 0.07 -8.56 2.55
N PHE A 433 1.35 -8.31 2.79
CA PHE A 433 2.20 -9.04 3.72
C PHE A 433 2.36 -8.22 5.00
N ALA A 434 1.60 -8.59 6.02
CA ALA A 434 1.55 -7.89 7.31
C ALA A 434 2.25 -8.70 8.41
N PRO A 435 2.70 -8.06 9.50
CA PRO A 435 3.23 -8.77 10.67
C PRO A 435 2.14 -9.59 11.33
N ARG A 436 2.43 -10.88 11.57
CA ARG A 436 1.45 -11.84 12.11
C ARG A 436 0.90 -11.45 13.47
N HIS A 437 1.79 -10.97 14.36
CA HIS A 437 1.46 -10.59 15.74
C HIS A 437 1.45 -9.07 15.93
N GLY A 438 1.55 -8.30 14.82
CA GLY A 438 1.47 -6.85 14.81
C GLY A 438 2.70 -6.15 15.37
N VAL A 439 3.86 -6.82 15.47
CA VAL A 439 5.11 -6.30 16.04
C VAL A 439 4.93 -5.84 17.50
N ARG A 440 5.07 -6.78 18.43
CA ARG A 440 4.97 -6.48 19.88
C ARG A 440 6.16 -5.64 20.34
N VAL A 441 5.86 -4.48 20.92
CA VAL A 441 6.84 -3.55 21.49
C VAL A 441 6.54 -3.27 22.94
N ARG A 442 7.57 -2.75 23.66
CA ARG A 442 7.44 -2.21 25.01
C ARG A 442 7.98 -0.80 25.04
N VAL A 443 7.24 0.13 25.62
CA VAL A 443 7.70 1.48 25.92
C VAL A 443 8.62 1.42 27.13
N LEU A 444 9.90 1.68 26.94
CA LEU A 444 10.88 1.69 28.03
C LEU A 444 10.72 2.96 28.88
N ARG A 445 10.71 4.10 28.21
CA ARG A 445 10.54 5.42 28.84
C ARG A 445 10.03 6.44 27.82
N ARG A 446 9.46 7.53 28.33
CA ARG A 446 9.22 8.74 27.54
C ARG A 446 10.48 9.59 27.52
N ARG A 447 10.79 10.16 26.38
CA ARG A 447 11.88 11.13 26.25
C ARG A 447 11.35 12.50 26.69
N ALA A 448 12.14 13.27 27.46
CA ALA A 448 11.80 14.64 27.80
C ALA A 448 11.85 15.51 26.52
N ASP A 449 10.89 16.42 26.34
CA ASP A 449 10.82 17.32 25.19
C ASP A 449 12.12 18.16 25.11
N SER A 450 13.05 17.74 24.26
CA SER A 450 14.31 18.46 24.04
C SER A 450 14.09 19.81 23.33
N ARG A 451 12.98 19.97 22.61
CA ARG A 451 12.65 21.24 21.91
C ARG A 451 12.10 22.33 22.83
N GLY A 452 11.61 22.02 24.03
CA GLY A 452 11.20 23.02 25.01
C GLY A 452 12.37 23.74 25.72
N ARG A 453 13.58 23.15 25.70
CA ARG A 453 14.76 23.77 26.32
C ARG A 453 15.44 24.86 25.49
N ALA A 454 15.32 24.80 24.15
CA ALA A 454 15.91 25.82 23.28
C ALA A 454 15.13 27.16 23.30
N ALA A 455 13.81 27.13 23.55
CA ALA A 455 12.99 28.33 23.61
C ALA A 455 13.11 29.07 24.98
N SER A 456 13.54 28.42 26.05
CA SER A 456 13.68 29.03 27.38
C SER A 456 15.09 29.58 27.67
N ALA A 457 16.03 29.41 26.74
CA ALA A 457 17.42 29.89 26.88
C ALA A 457 17.65 31.32 26.33
N ILE A 458 16.62 31.94 25.72
CA ILE A 458 16.65 33.38 25.37
C ILE A 458 15.93 34.13 26.48
N GLY A 459 16.64 34.29 27.61
CA GLY A 459 16.24 35.19 28.67
C GLY A 459 16.32 36.65 28.19
N PRO A 460 15.50 37.53 28.74
CA PRO A 460 15.54 38.93 28.35
C PRO A 460 16.89 39.54 28.76
N THR A 461 17.65 39.97 27.73
CA THR A 461 18.78 40.89 27.98
C THR A 461 18.23 42.23 28.41
N ALA A 462 18.60 42.59 29.63
CA ALA A 462 18.35 43.90 30.25
C ALA A 462 19.04 45.02 29.48
#